data_17b247c7e29d3f90157e2f74a5e93504
#
_entry.id   17b247c7e29d3f90157e2f74a5e93504
#
_cell.length_a   1.000
_cell.length_b   1.000
_cell.length_c   1.000
_cell.angle_alpha   90.00
_cell.angle_beta   90.00
_cell.angle_gamma   90.00
#
_symmetry.space_group_name_H-M   'P 1'
#
loop_
_entity.id
_entity.type
_entity.pdbx_description
1 polymer ?
#
loop_
_entity_poly.entity_id
_entity_poly.type
_entity_poly.pdbx_seq_one_letter_code
_entity_poly.pdbx_strand_id
1 'polypeptide(L)'
;MSTSTEQIRQKFTEALDDLVAQVKKDRSILAAILCGSLSHDAVCAKSDIDLALITVDDKKIESSHLSLCAGDANVHAFLMPRAAFRKTVEGSVRNSFAHSLLAKGRLLYTHDETIAQLCESLHGIGRRDTQVQLLAAATQALPPVYKAHKWFVARGDLDYTALWILHAANSLARIEVIGAGLLADREVLPQALKLNPPVFKTVYSDLLNTKKTRPTVQRALDAIDAYLAQRAPMLFRLVLDYLSEAAEARSCTEIEDWFKRHFDVDCVATACEYLSDQGLIARVSLPARLTKVSNVAVEELAFVYQGAPPDEF
;
A
#
# COMPACT_ATOMS: atom_id res chain seq x y z
N MET A 1 -32.35 13.93 17.08
CA MET A 1 -31.27 14.76 17.64
C MET A 1 -29.96 14.21 17.13
N SER A 2 -29.16 15.02 16.41
CA SER A 2 -27.82 14.58 15.96
C SER A 2 -26.91 14.54 17.18
N THR A 3 -26.46 13.35 17.56
CA THR A 3 -25.47 13.17 18.62
C THR A 3 -24.17 13.83 18.14
N SER A 4 -23.55 14.68 18.96
CA SER A 4 -22.28 15.34 18.55
C SER A 4 -21.18 14.29 18.41
N THR A 5 -20.19 14.55 17.55
CA THR A 5 -19.04 13.65 17.34
C THR A 5 -18.31 13.36 18.67
N GLU A 6 -18.25 14.36 19.55
CA GLU A 6 -17.64 14.23 20.88
C GLU A 6 -18.41 13.25 21.79
N GLN A 7 -19.74 13.28 21.79
CA GLN A 7 -20.55 12.34 22.56
C GLN A 7 -20.40 10.90 22.05
N ILE A 8 -20.30 10.71 20.73
CA ILE A 8 -20.04 9.40 20.13
C ILE A 8 -18.66 8.88 20.55
N ARG A 9 -17.65 9.73 20.49
CA ARG A 9 -16.28 9.40 20.89
C ARG A 9 -16.20 9.01 22.36
N GLN A 10 -16.82 9.79 23.25
CA GLN A 10 -16.84 9.49 24.68
C GLN A 10 -17.50 8.13 24.95
N LYS A 11 -18.66 7.86 24.33
CA LYS A 11 -19.36 6.57 24.45
C LYS A 11 -18.50 5.39 24.02
N PHE A 12 -17.78 5.53 22.90
CA PHE A 12 -16.88 4.48 22.40
C PHE A 12 -15.68 4.28 23.30
N THR A 13 -15.14 5.36 23.88
CA THR A 13 -14.03 5.28 24.84
C THR A 13 -14.43 4.54 26.10
N GLU A 14 -15.58 4.87 26.68
CA GLU A 14 -16.11 4.19 27.89
C GLU A 14 -16.35 2.69 27.61
N ALA A 15 -16.97 2.36 26.49
CA ALA A 15 -17.20 0.98 26.08
C ALA A 15 -15.90 0.20 25.87
N LEU A 16 -14.90 0.85 25.28
CA LEU A 16 -13.58 0.26 25.08
C LEU A 16 -12.86 0.00 26.41
N ASP A 17 -12.90 0.94 27.33
CA ASP A 17 -12.25 0.84 28.65
C ASP A 17 -12.85 -0.35 29.44
N ASP A 18 -14.16 -0.51 29.42
CA ASP A 18 -14.84 -1.64 30.06
C ASP A 18 -14.45 -2.99 29.44
N LEU A 19 -14.41 -3.07 28.11
CA LEU A 19 -13.96 -4.28 27.40
C LEU A 19 -12.50 -4.61 27.71
N VAL A 20 -11.63 -3.62 27.66
CA VAL A 20 -10.20 -3.78 27.96
C VAL A 20 -9.99 -4.24 29.40
N ALA A 21 -10.77 -3.72 30.36
CA ALA A 21 -10.71 -4.16 31.75
C ALA A 21 -11.12 -5.63 31.92
N GLN A 22 -12.02 -6.15 31.08
CA GLN A 22 -12.39 -7.57 31.04
C GLN A 22 -11.29 -8.41 30.41
N VAL A 23 -10.83 -8.03 29.22
CA VAL A 23 -9.80 -8.74 28.46
C VAL A 23 -8.48 -8.83 29.24
N LYS A 24 -8.11 -7.79 29.99
CA LYS A 24 -6.91 -7.72 30.82
C LYS A 24 -6.87 -8.79 31.94
N LYS A 25 -8.03 -9.36 32.32
CA LYS A 25 -8.10 -10.46 33.31
C LYS A 25 -7.69 -11.81 32.71
N ASP A 26 -7.72 -11.94 31.39
CA ASP A 26 -7.29 -13.16 30.70
C ASP A 26 -5.76 -13.15 30.51
N ARG A 27 -5.07 -14.03 31.24
CA ARG A 27 -3.61 -14.15 31.17
C ARG A 27 -3.08 -14.68 29.83
N SER A 28 -3.95 -15.22 28.99
CA SER A 28 -3.58 -15.63 27.63
C SER A 28 -3.50 -14.46 26.66
N ILE A 29 -4.04 -13.29 27.03
CA ILE A 29 -3.96 -12.05 26.25
C ILE A 29 -2.83 -11.19 26.82
N LEU A 30 -1.76 -11.04 26.06
CA LEU A 30 -0.56 -10.31 26.47
C LEU A 30 -0.69 -8.80 26.30
N ALA A 31 -1.40 -8.36 25.27
CA ALA A 31 -1.58 -6.94 24.99
C ALA A 31 -2.87 -6.66 24.22
N ALA A 32 -3.36 -5.42 24.32
CA ALA A 32 -4.41 -4.87 23.49
C ALA A 32 -3.95 -3.57 22.84
N ILE A 33 -4.16 -3.45 21.54
CA ILE A 33 -3.78 -2.31 20.72
C ILE A 33 -5.04 -1.79 20.04
N LEU A 34 -5.43 -0.54 20.33
CA LEU A 34 -6.51 0.14 19.64
C LEU A 34 -6.04 0.53 18.24
N CYS A 35 -6.82 0.17 17.24
CA CYS A 35 -6.56 0.45 15.84
C CYS A 35 -7.73 1.24 15.22
N GLY A 36 -7.67 1.48 13.91
CA GLY A 36 -8.79 2.04 13.15
C GLY A 36 -9.15 3.49 13.49
N SER A 37 -10.38 3.88 13.18
CA SER A 37 -10.84 5.29 13.21
C SER A 37 -10.79 5.93 14.60
N LEU A 38 -11.05 5.16 15.65
CA LEU A 38 -11.01 5.67 17.03
C LEU A 38 -9.58 6.03 17.49
N SER A 39 -8.54 5.43 16.90
CA SER A 39 -7.15 5.76 17.21
C SER A 39 -6.69 7.09 16.61
N HIS A 40 -7.44 7.68 15.65
CA HIS A 40 -7.09 8.94 14.96
C HIS A 40 -8.22 9.98 14.98
N ASP A 41 -9.17 9.88 15.88
CA ASP A 41 -10.26 10.86 16.07
C ASP A 41 -11.24 11.03 14.88
N ALA A 42 -11.28 10.04 13.97
CA ALA A 42 -12.16 10.04 12.79
C ALA A 42 -13.40 9.16 13.01
N VAL A 43 -14.18 9.46 14.03
CA VAL A 43 -15.31 8.62 14.48
C VAL A 43 -16.64 9.16 14.01
N CYS A 44 -17.52 8.27 13.54
CA CYS A 44 -18.93 8.55 13.27
C CYS A 44 -19.84 7.53 13.99
N ALA A 45 -21.14 7.77 13.99
CA ALA A 45 -22.11 6.88 14.69
C ALA A 45 -22.17 5.43 14.17
N LYS A 46 -21.61 5.17 12.98
CA LYS A 46 -21.49 3.85 12.37
C LYS A 46 -20.07 3.29 12.39
N SER A 47 -19.15 3.96 13.09
CA SER A 47 -17.79 3.44 13.25
C SER A 47 -17.80 2.23 14.18
N ASP A 48 -16.94 1.26 13.87
CA ASP A 48 -16.63 0.15 14.76
C ASP A 48 -15.34 0.46 15.51
N ILE A 49 -15.10 -0.23 16.62
CA ILE A 49 -13.84 -0.21 17.35
C ILE A 49 -12.98 -1.35 16.80
N ASP A 50 -11.82 -1.05 16.24
CA ASP A 50 -10.86 -2.06 15.79
C ASP A 50 -9.84 -2.33 16.92
N LEU A 51 -9.72 -3.56 17.37
CA LEU A 51 -8.87 -3.96 18.49
C LEU A 51 -7.96 -5.13 18.11
N ALA A 52 -6.65 -4.96 18.20
CA ALA A 52 -5.70 -6.06 18.10
C ALA A 52 -5.42 -6.63 19.48
N LEU A 53 -5.64 -7.93 19.64
CA LEU A 53 -5.37 -8.69 20.86
C LEU A 53 -4.18 -9.64 20.63
N ILE A 54 -3.06 -9.37 21.29
CA ILE A 54 -1.87 -10.18 21.16
C ILE A 54 -1.93 -11.30 22.21
N THR A 55 -1.86 -12.54 21.74
CA THR A 55 -1.99 -13.72 22.58
C THR A 55 -0.64 -14.38 22.85
N VAL A 56 -0.57 -15.25 23.87
CA VAL A 56 0.56 -16.18 24.06
C VAL A 56 0.63 -17.13 22.85
N ASP A 57 1.85 -17.58 22.52
CA ASP A 57 2.10 -18.40 21.32
C ASP A 57 1.52 -19.83 21.43
N ASP A 58 1.41 -20.36 22.66
CA ASP A 58 1.04 -21.76 22.91
C ASP A 58 -0.46 -22.02 22.85
N LYS A 59 -1.29 -20.98 22.67
CA LYS A 59 -2.74 -21.14 22.64
C LYS A 59 -3.24 -21.27 21.22
N LYS A 60 -4.03 -22.30 20.98
CA LYS A 60 -4.75 -22.47 19.72
C LYS A 60 -5.86 -21.42 19.65
N ILE A 61 -5.80 -20.55 18.65
CA ILE A 61 -6.83 -19.57 18.36
C ILE A 61 -7.89 -20.26 17.52
N GLU A 62 -9.14 -20.28 17.99
CA GLU A 62 -10.28 -20.87 17.25
C GLU A 62 -10.68 -19.97 16.07
N SER A 63 -10.66 -18.66 16.29
CA SER A 63 -10.92 -17.65 15.25
C SER A 63 -9.97 -16.48 15.41
N SER A 64 -9.31 -16.11 14.31
CA SER A 64 -8.44 -14.92 14.29
C SER A 64 -9.19 -13.59 14.27
N HIS A 65 -10.50 -13.61 14.04
CA HIS A 65 -11.35 -12.42 13.97
C HIS A 65 -12.64 -12.69 14.77
N LEU A 66 -12.95 -11.78 15.67
CA LEU A 66 -14.16 -11.83 16.49
C LEU A 66 -14.90 -10.49 16.38
N SER A 67 -16.21 -10.56 16.24
CA SER A 67 -17.09 -9.40 16.40
C SER A 67 -17.64 -9.43 17.82
N LEU A 68 -17.19 -8.51 18.65
CA LEU A 68 -17.56 -8.40 20.04
C LEU A 68 -18.54 -7.23 20.25
N CYS A 69 -19.26 -7.25 21.35
CA CYS A 69 -20.10 -6.15 21.80
C CYS A 69 -19.49 -5.52 23.05
N ALA A 70 -19.31 -4.21 23.05
CA ALA A 70 -18.95 -3.43 24.23
C ALA A 70 -20.06 -2.38 24.47
N GLY A 71 -20.98 -2.68 25.38
CA GLY A 71 -22.23 -1.91 25.47
C GLY A 71 -23.00 -1.95 24.16
N ASP A 72 -23.26 -0.78 23.56
CA ASP A 72 -23.89 -0.65 22.23
C ASP A 72 -22.89 -0.52 21.07
N ALA A 73 -21.58 -0.60 21.34
CA ALA A 73 -20.56 -0.47 20.33
C ALA A 73 -20.15 -1.85 19.78
N ASN A 74 -19.98 -1.93 18.46
CA ASN A 74 -19.37 -3.09 17.81
C ASN A 74 -17.86 -2.99 17.91
N VAL A 75 -17.22 -4.11 18.26
CA VAL A 75 -15.76 -4.20 18.35
C VAL A 75 -15.27 -5.32 17.43
N HIS A 76 -14.51 -4.97 16.43
CA HIS A 76 -13.80 -5.92 15.60
C HIS A 76 -12.46 -6.25 16.25
N ALA A 77 -12.40 -7.37 16.95
CA ALA A 77 -11.18 -7.85 17.56
C ALA A 77 -10.48 -8.85 16.64
N PHE A 78 -9.20 -8.62 16.37
CA PHE A 78 -8.37 -9.62 15.70
C PHE A 78 -7.31 -10.13 16.65
N LEU A 79 -7.23 -11.46 16.75
CA LEU A 79 -6.32 -12.16 17.64
C LEU A 79 -5.08 -12.56 16.87
N MET A 80 -3.92 -12.29 17.45
CA MET A 80 -2.62 -12.59 16.83
C MET A 80 -1.66 -13.16 17.88
N PRO A 81 -1.06 -14.34 17.66
CA PRO A 81 0.00 -14.83 18.53
C PRO A 81 1.19 -13.87 18.56
N ARG A 82 1.90 -13.79 19.69
CA ARG A 82 3.07 -12.92 19.85
C ARG A 82 4.12 -13.14 18.76
N ALA A 83 4.40 -14.39 18.38
CA ALA A 83 5.34 -14.70 17.31
C ALA A 83 4.89 -14.15 15.95
N ALA A 84 3.58 -14.21 15.66
CA ALA A 84 3.01 -13.61 14.43
C ALA A 84 3.06 -12.08 14.46
N PHE A 85 2.77 -11.46 15.62
CA PHE A 85 2.90 -10.03 15.83
C PHE A 85 4.33 -9.56 15.60
N ARG A 86 5.31 -10.21 16.23
CA ARG A 86 6.73 -9.94 16.01
C ARG A 86 7.11 -10.06 14.54
N LYS A 87 6.72 -11.14 13.87
CA LYS A 87 6.96 -11.32 12.44
C LYS A 87 6.32 -10.23 11.58
N THR A 88 5.15 -9.75 11.96
CA THR A 88 4.47 -8.64 11.27
C THR A 88 5.22 -7.32 11.46
N VAL A 89 5.75 -7.07 12.66
CA VAL A 89 6.50 -5.85 12.97
C VAL A 89 7.91 -5.90 12.37
N GLU A 90 8.65 -6.97 12.59
CA GLU A 90 10.03 -7.16 12.12
C GLU A 90 10.08 -7.47 10.61
N GLY A 91 9.07 -8.15 10.08
CA GLY A 91 8.89 -8.44 8.66
C GLY A 91 8.12 -7.36 7.90
N SER A 92 8.06 -6.14 8.43
CA SER A 92 7.27 -5.00 7.95
C SER A 92 7.70 -4.41 6.61
N VAL A 93 8.62 -5.08 5.92
CA VAL A 93 8.94 -4.89 4.51
C VAL A 93 7.68 -4.89 3.64
N ARG A 94 6.61 -5.49 4.14
CA ARG A 94 5.38 -5.70 3.40
C ARG A 94 4.32 -4.79 3.95
N ASN A 95 4.05 -3.73 3.24
CA ASN A 95 2.96 -2.79 3.46
C ASN A 95 1.61 -3.54 3.53
N SER A 96 1.50 -4.47 4.48
CA SER A 96 0.27 -5.18 4.76
C SER A 96 -0.72 -4.22 5.43
N PHE A 97 -1.98 -4.39 5.16
CA PHE A 97 -3.06 -3.73 5.88
C PHE A 97 -2.85 -3.82 7.41
N ALA A 98 -2.39 -4.98 7.90
CA ALA A 98 -2.08 -5.20 9.31
C ALA A 98 -0.97 -4.28 9.82
N HIS A 99 0.11 -4.05 9.05
CA HIS A 99 1.19 -3.14 9.46
C HIS A 99 0.71 -1.69 9.55
N SER A 100 0.01 -1.19 8.54
CA SER A 100 -0.51 0.20 8.58
C SER A 100 -1.57 0.40 9.67
N LEU A 101 -2.35 -0.64 9.99
CA LEU A 101 -3.32 -0.63 11.07
C LEU A 101 -2.64 -0.57 12.45
N LEU A 102 -1.57 -1.38 12.64
CA LEU A 102 -0.82 -1.46 13.89
C LEU A 102 0.10 -0.24 14.10
N ALA A 103 0.72 0.28 13.04
CA ALA A 103 1.64 1.42 13.11
C ALA A 103 0.98 2.73 13.58
N LYS A 104 -0.33 2.87 13.38
CA LYS A 104 -1.16 3.96 13.92
C LYS A 104 -1.93 3.55 15.17
N GLY A 105 -1.76 2.31 15.60
CA GLY A 105 -2.40 1.77 16.77
C GLY A 105 -1.88 2.42 18.06
N ARG A 106 -2.75 2.52 19.05
CA ARG A 106 -2.40 2.95 20.41
C ARG A 106 -2.38 1.74 21.33
N LEU A 107 -1.22 1.42 21.89
CA LEU A 107 -1.11 0.38 22.90
C LEU A 107 -1.92 0.79 24.15
N LEU A 108 -2.93 -0.02 24.49
CA LEU A 108 -3.81 0.24 25.64
C LEU A 108 -3.24 -0.39 26.91
N TYR A 109 -2.75 -1.60 26.83
CA TYR A 109 -1.99 -2.27 27.88
C TYR A 109 -1.10 -3.38 27.30
N THR A 110 -0.10 -3.76 28.07
CA THR A 110 0.67 -5.00 27.84
C THR A 110 1.14 -5.62 29.16
N HIS A 111 1.24 -6.94 29.15
CA HIS A 111 1.91 -7.74 30.20
C HIS A 111 3.30 -8.21 29.74
N ASP A 112 3.73 -7.84 28.54
CA ASP A 112 5.00 -8.24 27.92
C ASP A 112 5.72 -7.00 27.38
N GLU A 113 6.83 -6.62 28.03
CA GLU A 113 7.65 -5.46 27.67
C GLU A 113 8.15 -5.49 26.22
N THR A 114 8.38 -6.70 25.68
CA THR A 114 8.86 -6.85 24.30
C THR A 114 7.81 -6.38 23.28
N ILE A 115 6.51 -6.48 23.62
CA ILE A 115 5.43 -5.98 22.77
C ILE A 115 5.43 -4.44 22.77
N ALA A 116 5.67 -3.79 23.92
CA ALA A 116 5.79 -2.33 23.97
C ALA A 116 6.92 -1.83 23.07
N GLN A 117 8.10 -2.45 23.15
CA GLN A 117 9.26 -2.13 22.31
C GLN A 117 8.97 -2.33 20.82
N LEU A 118 8.27 -3.40 20.47
CA LEU A 118 7.85 -3.66 19.09
C LEU A 118 6.86 -2.57 18.61
N CYS A 119 5.91 -2.14 19.44
CA CYS A 119 4.98 -1.04 19.10
C CYS A 119 5.72 0.27 18.84
N GLU A 120 6.74 0.60 19.63
CA GLU A 120 7.59 1.78 19.40
C GLU A 120 8.35 1.69 18.08
N SER A 121 8.86 0.50 17.73
CA SER A 121 9.59 0.29 16.47
C SER A 121 8.73 0.38 15.21
N LEU A 122 7.40 0.20 15.31
CA LEU A 122 6.46 0.33 14.20
C LEU A 122 6.45 1.71 13.53
N HIS A 123 6.95 2.74 14.20
CA HIS A 123 6.98 4.11 13.69
C HIS A 123 8.16 4.37 12.74
N GLY A 124 9.12 3.45 12.66
CA GLY A 124 10.29 3.53 11.80
C GLY A 124 10.15 2.67 10.54
N ILE A 125 10.12 3.28 9.35
CA ILE A 125 10.15 2.53 8.09
C ILE A 125 11.61 2.43 7.64
N GLY A 126 12.13 1.21 7.46
CA GLY A 126 13.46 0.99 6.90
C GLY A 126 13.56 1.46 5.44
N ARG A 127 14.76 1.92 5.02
CA ARG A 127 14.98 2.43 3.63
C ARG A 127 14.58 1.40 2.56
N ARG A 128 14.92 0.12 2.76
CA ARG A 128 14.57 -0.96 1.82
C ARG A 128 13.07 -1.21 1.77
N ASP A 129 12.39 -1.11 2.90
CA ASP A 129 10.95 -1.25 3.00
C ASP A 129 10.24 -0.14 2.24
N THR A 130 10.75 1.08 2.32
CA THR A 130 10.27 2.22 1.54
C THR A 130 10.36 1.95 0.04
N GLN A 131 11.48 1.40 -0.45
CA GLN A 131 11.65 1.08 -1.87
C GLN A 131 10.67 0.01 -2.36
N VAL A 132 10.44 -1.06 -1.57
CA VAL A 132 9.44 -2.09 -1.90
C VAL A 132 8.03 -1.50 -1.93
N GLN A 133 7.68 -0.65 -0.96
CA GLN A 133 6.38 0.01 -0.92
C GLN A 133 6.17 0.98 -2.10
N LEU A 134 7.20 1.74 -2.48
CA LEU A 134 7.16 2.62 -3.64
C LEU A 134 6.99 1.82 -4.94
N LEU A 135 7.75 0.73 -5.10
CA LEU A 135 7.60 -0.16 -6.25
C LEU A 135 6.17 -0.74 -6.33
N ALA A 136 5.66 -1.29 -5.23
CA ALA A 136 4.31 -1.85 -5.19
C ALA A 136 3.22 -0.81 -5.51
N ALA A 137 3.35 0.42 -5.00
CA ALA A 137 2.42 1.50 -5.33
C ALA A 137 2.54 1.94 -6.80
N ALA A 138 3.76 1.99 -7.34
CA ALA A 138 4.01 2.36 -8.73
C ALA A 138 3.47 1.30 -9.71
N THR A 139 3.73 0.01 -9.46
CA THR A 139 3.18 -1.07 -10.29
C THR A 139 1.66 -1.11 -10.28
N GLN A 140 1.01 -0.75 -9.16
CA GLN A 140 -0.44 -0.61 -9.06
C GLN A 140 -0.99 0.64 -9.77
N ALA A 141 -0.19 1.70 -9.91
CA ALA A 141 -0.60 2.93 -10.60
C ALA A 141 -0.61 2.78 -12.13
N LEU A 142 0.35 2.05 -12.71
CA LEU A 142 0.55 1.97 -14.15
C LEU A 142 -0.66 1.42 -14.94
N PRO A 143 -1.29 0.27 -14.56
CA PRO A 143 -2.40 -0.27 -15.33
C PRO A 143 -3.61 0.67 -15.46
N PRO A 144 -4.09 1.35 -14.38
CA PRO A 144 -5.16 2.34 -14.53
C PRO A 144 -4.73 3.56 -15.34
N VAL A 145 -3.46 4.01 -15.27
CA VAL A 145 -2.94 5.10 -16.12
C VAL A 145 -2.99 4.70 -17.59
N TYR A 146 -2.51 3.52 -17.96
CA TYR A 146 -2.57 3.03 -19.35
C TYR A 146 -4.02 2.90 -19.85
N LYS A 147 -4.94 2.46 -18.99
CA LYS A 147 -6.36 2.42 -19.34
C LYS A 147 -6.92 3.83 -19.55
N ALA A 148 -6.55 4.81 -18.72
CA ALA A 148 -6.97 6.18 -18.88
C ALA A 148 -6.51 6.74 -20.24
N HIS A 149 -5.23 6.59 -20.60
CA HIS A 149 -4.70 6.99 -21.91
C HIS A 149 -5.42 6.29 -23.06
N LYS A 150 -5.62 4.97 -22.97
CA LYS A 150 -6.32 4.19 -24.00
C LYS A 150 -7.74 4.75 -24.26
N TRP A 151 -8.52 5.00 -23.21
CA TRP A 151 -9.88 5.49 -23.36
C TRP A 151 -9.93 6.93 -23.85
N PHE A 152 -9.01 7.76 -23.42
CA PHE A 152 -8.89 9.14 -23.89
C PHE A 152 -8.59 9.21 -25.39
N VAL A 153 -7.62 8.41 -25.86
CA VAL A 153 -7.17 8.45 -27.27
C VAL A 153 -8.13 7.67 -28.17
N ALA A 154 -8.47 6.41 -27.80
CA ALA A 154 -9.18 5.52 -28.70
C ALA A 154 -10.70 5.76 -28.75
N ARG A 155 -11.29 6.27 -27.67
CA ARG A 155 -12.75 6.45 -27.56
C ARG A 155 -13.18 7.89 -27.35
N GLY A 156 -12.31 8.76 -26.85
CA GLY A 156 -12.66 10.13 -26.46
C GLY A 156 -13.68 10.21 -25.31
N ASP A 157 -13.84 9.11 -24.56
CA ASP A 157 -14.76 9.04 -23.42
C ASP A 157 -14.08 9.70 -22.19
N LEU A 158 -14.46 10.92 -21.93
CA LEU A 158 -13.85 11.74 -20.88
C LEU A 158 -14.25 11.30 -19.47
N ASP A 159 -15.48 10.83 -19.30
CA ASP A 159 -15.97 10.40 -17.99
C ASP A 159 -15.29 9.08 -17.58
N TYR A 160 -15.21 8.13 -18.50
CA TYR A 160 -14.53 6.87 -18.24
C TYR A 160 -13.02 7.03 -18.10
N THR A 161 -12.42 7.96 -18.85
CA THR A 161 -11.01 8.34 -18.66
C THR A 161 -10.79 8.93 -17.27
N ALA A 162 -11.65 9.86 -16.83
CA ALA A 162 -11.57 10.44 -15.48
C ALA A 162 -11.71 9.39 -14.38
N LEU A 163 -12.58 8.40 -14.55
CA LEU A 163 -12.71 7.28 -13.63
C LEU A 163 -11.37 6.52 -13.47
N TRP A 164 -10.68 6.22 -14.57
CA TRP A 164 -9.38 5.54 -14.51
C TRP A 164 -8.28 6.42 -13.91
N ILE A 165 -8.30 7.73 -14.16
CA ILE A 165 -7.40 8.68 -13.46
C ILE A 165 -7.64 8.64 -11.95
N LEU A 166 -8.91 8.64 -11.50
CA LEU A 166 -9.25 8.56 -10.08
C LEU A 166 -8.82 7.22 -9.46
N HIS A 167 -8.91 6.11 -10.21
CA HIS A 167 -8.35 4.83 -9.77
C HIS A 167 -6.83 4.90 -9.57
N ALA A 168 -6.10 5.54 -10.50
CA ALA A 168 -4.67 5.75 -10.37
C ALA A 168 -4.32 6.68 -9.21
N ALA A 169 -5.13 7.71 -8.95
CA ALA A 169 -4.87 8.75 -7.96
C ALA A 169 -4.60 8.20 -6.55
N ASN A 170 -5.25 7.09 -6.17
CA ASN A 170 -5.01 6.46 -4.87
C ASN A 170 -3.58 5.88 -4.76
N SER A 171 -3.11 5.18 -5.80
CA SER A 171 -1.75 4.62 -5.82
C SER A 171 -0.70 5.72 -5.93
N LEU A 172 -0.95 6.78 -6.72
CA LEU A 172 -0.09 7.97 -6.77
C LEU A 172 0.00 8.67 -5.41
N ALA A 173 -1.13 8.78 -4.69
CA ALA A 173 -1.16 9.34 -3.34
C ALA A 173 -0.33 8.51 -2.35
N ARG A 174 -0.36 7.18 -2.46
CA ARG A 174 0.51 6.30 -1.67
C ARG A 174 1.99 6.58 -1.96
N ILE A 175 2.36 6.74 -3.23
CA ILE A 175 3.73 7.10 -3.63
C ILE A 175 4.15 8.41 -2.95
N GLU A 176 3.31 9.45 -2.99
CA GLU A 176 3.63 10.75 -2.40
C GLU A 176 3.82 10.67 -0.88
N VAL A 177 2.91 9.98 -0.17
CA VAL A 177 2.96 9.82 1.29
C VAL A 177 4.18 9.00 1.72
N ILE A 178 4.45 7.88 1.05
CA ILE A 178 5.61 7.01 1.32
C ILE A 178 6.91 7.76 0.99
N GLY A 179 6.95 8.46 -0.13
CA GLY A 179 8.11 9.28 -0.54
C GLY A 179 8.44 10.41 0.43
N ALA A 180 7.43 10.93 1.15
CA ALA A 180 7.62 11.89 2.24
C ALA A 180 8.04 11.24 3.58
N GLY A 181 8.29 9.94 3.62
CA GLY A 181 8.65 9.20 4.84
C GLY A 181 7.48 9.00 5.81
N LEU A 182 6.24 9.17 5.34
CA LEU A 182 5.04 9.03 6.14
C LEU A 182 4.36 7.69 5.89
N LEU A 183 3.60 7.22 6.88
CA LEU A 183 2.78 6.02 6.76
C LEU A 183 1.58 6.29 5.85
N ALA A 184 1.49 5.53 4.77
CA ALA A 184 0.33 5.54 3.89
C ALA A 184 -0.82 4.75 4.54
N ASP A 185 -1.90 5.44 4.90
CA ASP A 185 -3.10 4.80 5.44
C ASP A 185 -4.22 4.65 4.38
N ARG A 186 -5.45 4.36 4.84
CA ARG A 186 -6.61 4.27 3.95
C ARG A 186 -6.98 5.60 3.31
N GLU A 187 -6.67 6.71 3.96
CA GLU A 187 -7.03 8.08 3.55
C GLU A 187 -5.85 8.81 2.92
N VAL A 188 -5.10 8.12 2.05
CA VAL A 188 -3.89 8.66 1.43
C VAL A 188 -4.15 9.90 0.56
N LEU A 189 -5.31 10.03 -0.07
CA LEU A 189 -5.65 11.18 -0.92
C LEU A 189 -5.70 12.50 -0.14
N PRO A 190 -6.36 12.62 1.03
CA PRO A 190 -6.27 13.79 1.88
C PRO A 190 -4.85 14.12 2.34
N GLN A 191 -4.03 13.11 2.63
CA GLN A 191 -2.61 13.32 2.98
C GLN A 191 -1.83 13.87 1.79
N ALA A 192 -1.95 13.24 0.61
CA ALA A 192 -1.26 13.65 -0.60
C ALA A 192 -1.68 15.06 -1.08
N LEU A 193 -2.95 15.44 -0.92
CA LEU A 193 -3.42 16.80 -1.19
C LEU A 193 -2.73 17.87 -0.33
N LYS A 194 -2.33 17.53 0.90
CA LYS A 194 -1.57 18.43 1.77
C LYS A 194 -0.10 18.48 1.39
N LEU A 195 0.48 17.36 0.97
CA LEU A 195 1.90 17.23 0.62
C LEU A 195 2.20 17.85 -0.75
N ASN A 196 1.36 17.56 -1.74
CA ASN A 196 1.56 17.99 -3.13
C ASN A 196 0.25 18.50 -3.75
N PRO A 197 -0.26 19.67 -3.31
CA PRO A 197 -1.51 20.24 -3.80
C PRO A 197 -1.56 20.43 -5.33
N PRO A 198 -0.47 20.83 -6.02
CA PRO A 198 -0.52 21.04 -7.47
C PRO A 198 -0.93 19.80 -8.26
N VAL A 199 -0.33 18.65 -7.93
CA VAL A 199 -0.64 17.39 -8.59
C VAL A 199 -2.01 16.88 -8.17
N PHE A 200 -2.27 16.75 -6.86
CA PHE A 200 -3.48 16.06 -6.37
C PHE A 200 -4.75 16.90 -6.50
N LYS A 201 -4.67 18.22 -6.60
CA LYS A 201 -5.82 19.01 -7.05
C LYS A 201 -6.18 18.66 -8.50
N THR A 202 -5.19 18.62 -9.38
CA THR A 202 -5.41 18.36 -10.81
C THR A 202 -5.96 16.96 -11.08
N VAL A 203 -5.38 15.92 -10.47
CA VAL A 203 -5.74 14.52 -10.74
C VAL A 203 -6.92 14.00 -9.91
N TYR A 204 -7.33 14.72 -8.87
CA TYR A 204 -8.40 14.30 -7.98
C TYR A 204 -9.49 15.39 -7.83
N SER A 205 -9.22 16.50 -7.13
CA SER A 205 -10.24 17.47 -6.74
C SER A 205 -10.89 18.16 -7.96
N ASP A 206 -10.09 18.56 -8.94
CA ASP A 206 -10.60 19.27 -10.12
C ASP A 206 -11.42 18.32 -10.99
N LEU A 207 -10.98 17.06 -11.15
CA LEU A 207 -11.76 16.06 -11.90
C LEU A 207 -13.12 15.76 -11.26
N LEU A 208 -13.24 15.83 -9.94
CA LEU A 208 -14.51 15.61 -9.23
C LEU A 208 -15.42 16.83 -9.32
N ASN A 209 -14.87 18.03 -9.19
CA ASN A 209 -15.64 19.25 -8.96
C ASN A 209 -15.86 20.11 -10.21
N THR A 210 -15.20 19.79 -11.34
CA THR A 210 -15.35 20.57 -12.58
C THR A 210 -15.92 19.74 -13.72
N LYS A 211 -16.45 20.43 -14.73
CA LYS A 211 -16.90 19.77 -15.97
C LYS A 211 -15.73 19.10 -16.66
N LYS A 212 -15.88 17.81 -17.00
CA LYS A 212 -14.90 17.06 -17.77
C LYS A 212 -14.88 17.57 -19.21
N THR A 213 -13.84 18.30 -19.55
CA THR A 213 -13.55 18.74 -20.92
C THR A 213 -12.26 18.06 -21.38
N ARG A 214 -12.06 17.96 -22.70
CA ARG A 214 -10.83 17.36 -23.24
C ARG A 214 -9.56 18.03 -22.67
N PRO A 215 -9.45 19.38 -22.61
CA PRO A 215 -8.28 20.04 -22.00
C PRO A 215 -8.12 19.74 -20.50
N THR A 216 -9.22 19.62 -19.74
CA THR A 216 -9.15 19.33 -18.30
C THR A 216 -8.62 17.93 -18.05
N VAL A 217 -9.14 16.94 -18.79
CA VAL A 217 -8.72 15.54 -18.66
C VAL A 217 -7.29 15.36 -19.18
N GLN A 218 -6.93 16.01 -20.31
CA GLN A 218 -5.56 15.98 -20.82
C GLN A 218 -4.56 16.51 -19.79
N ARG A 219 -4.85 17.65 -19.17
CA ARG A 219 -3.99 18.23 -18.12
C ARG A 219 -3.76 17.25 -16.95
N ALA A 220 -4.79 16.48 -16.58
CA ALA A 220 -4.66 15.49 -15.53
C ALA A 220 -3.76 14.31 -15.96
N LEU A 221 -3.88 13.85 -17.21
CA LEU A 221 -2.99 12.83 -17.77
C LEU A 221 -1.55 13.33 -17.84
N ASP A 222 -1.32 14.54 -18.37
CA ASP A 222 0.00 15.16 -18.47
C ASP A 222 0.66 15.31 -17.07
N ALA A 223 -0.15 15.66 -16.06
CA ALA A 223 0.34 15.78 -14.68
C ALA A 223 0.76 14.42 -14.11
N ILE A 224 0.05 13.33 -14.41
CA ILE A 224 0.41 11.98 -14.00
C ILE A 224 1.70 11.54 -14.69
N ASP A 225 1.78 11.72 -16.00
CA ASP A 225 2.94 11.32 -16.80
C ASP A 225 4.21 12.03 -16.32
N ALA A 226 4.13 13.35 -16.11
CA ALA A 226 5.24 14.13 -15.57
C ALA A 226 5.61 13.69 -14.13
N TYR A 227 4.62 13.41 -13.29
CA TYR A 227 4.82 12.95 -11.92
C TYR A 227 5.58 11.62 -11.86
N LEU A 228 5.16 10.64 -12.68
CA LEU A 228 5.79 9.32 -12.75
C LEU A 228 7.19 9.40 -13.40
N ALA A 229 7.34 10.12 -14.50
CA ALA A 229 8.61 10.25 -15.21
C ALA A 229 9.72 10.87 -14.35
N GLN A 230 9.40 11.94 -13.61
CA GLN A 230 10.34 12.58 -12.69
C GLN A 230 10.81 11.67 -11.55
N ARG A 231 10.01 10.69 -11.19
CA ARG A 231 10.26 9.79 -10.04
C ARG A 231 10.65 8.38 -10.46
N ALA A 232 10.67 8.06 -11.75
CA ALA A 232 10.90 6.71 -12.26
C ALA A 232 12.16 6.05 -11.69
N PRO A 233 13.36 6.69 -11.63
CA PRO A 233 14.55 6.07 -11.06
C PRO A 233 14.40 5.68 -9.59
N MET A 234 13.67 6.49 -8.82
CA MET A 234 13.39 6.22 -7.38
C MET A 234 12.34 5.13 -7.22
N LEU A 235 11.23 5.21 -7.97
CA LEU A 235 10.09 4.30 -7.85
C LEU A 235 10.47 2.87 -8.24
N PHE A 236 11.28 2.74 -9.27
CA PHE A 236 11.64 1.45 -9.84
C PHE A 236 13.11 1.06 -9.56
N ARG A 237 13.71 1.66 -8.53
CA ARG A 237 15.10 1.41 -8.14
C ARG A 237 15.40 -0.09 -8.02
N LEU A 238 14.53 -0.85 -7.35
CA LEU A 238 14.73 -2.29 -7.18
C LEU A 238 14.74 -3.07 -8.50
N VAL A 239 13.98 -2.62 -9.50
CA VAL A 239 13.97 -3.23 -10.84
C VAL A 239 15.25 -2.90 -11.57
N LEU A 240 15.69 -1.64 -11.51
CA LEU A 240 16.94 -1.19 -12.13
C LEU A 240 18.14 -1.90 -11.50
N ASP A 241 18.20 -2.01 -10.18
CA ASP A 241 19.26 -2.72 -9.46
C ASP A 241 19.28 -4.21 -9.86
N TYR A 242 18.12 -4.88 -9.85
CA TYR A 242 18.01 -6.29 -10.26
C TYR A 242 18.52 -6.56 -11.68
N LEU A 243 18.11 -5.73 -12.64
CA LEU A 243 18.55 -5.88 -14.04
C LEU A 243 20.02 -5.49 -14.23
N SER A 244 20.52 -4.52 -13.49
CA SER A 244 21.92 -4.12 -13.49
C SER A 244 22.83 -5.20 -12.91
N GLU A 245 22.44 -5.80 -11.78
CA GLU A 245 23.17 -6.91 -11.14
C GLU A 245 23.17 -8.17 -11.99
N ALA A 246 22.07 -8.44 -12.72
CA ALA A 246 21.96 -9.58 -13.61
C ALA A 246 22.97 -9.48 -14.78
N ALA A 247 23.29 -8.28 -15.24
CA ALA A 247 24.18 -7.99 -16.35
C ALA A 247 23.84 -8.72 -17.68
N GLU A 248 22.64 -9.28 -17.78
CA GLU A 248 22.09 -10.01 -18.91
C GLU A 248 20.58 -9.78 -19.03
N ALA A 249 20.01 -10.13 -20.17
CA ALA A 249 18.57 -10.02 -20.36
C ALA A 249 17.81 -11.00 -19.45
N ARG A 250 16.70 -10.53 -18.86
CA ARG A 250 15.77 -11.31 -18.06
C ARG A 250 14.40 -11.28 -18.71
N SER A 251 13.76 -12.46 -18.80
CA SER A 251 12.41 -12.55 -19.34
C SER A 251 11.35 -11.97 -18.38
N CYS A 252 10.20 -11.58 -18.92
CA CYS A 252 9.08 -11.11 -18.10
C CYS A 252 8.71 -12.12 -17.02
N THR A 253 8.65 -13.41 -17.36
CA THR A 253 8.32 -14.48 -16.39
C THR A 253 9.37 -14.55 -15.28
N GLU A 254 10.67 -14.51 -15.60
CA GLU A 254 11.73 -14.52 -14.60
C GLU A 254 11.65 -13.32 -13.65
N ILE A 255 11.39 -12.11 -14.19
CA ILE A 255 11.26 -10.88 -13.41
C ILE A 255 10.05 -10.97 -12.47
N GLU A 256 8.86 -11.31 -13.00
CA GLU A 256 7.64 -11.43 -12.20
C GLU A 256 7.81 -12.46 -11.09
N ASP A 257 8.32 -13.65 -11.39
CA ASP A 257 8.54 -14.72 -10.42
C ASP A 257 9.53 -14.31 -9.32
N TRP A 258 10.59 -13.59 -9.71
CA TRP A 258 11.58 -13.13 -8.75
C TRP A 258 11.01 -12.09 -7.78
N PHE A 259 10.36 -11.05 -8.30
CA PHE A 259 9.76 -9.99 -7.47
C PHE A 259 8.59 -10.50 -6.63
N LYS A 260 7.77 -11.39 -7.18
CA LYS A 260 6.69 -12.06 -6.41
C LYS A 260 7.24 -12.85 -5.24
N ARG A 261 8.30 -13.62 -5.45
CA ARG A 261 8.90 -14.49 -4.42
C ARG A 261 9.61 -13.68 -3.33
N HIS A 262 10.33 -12.63 -3.69
CA HIS A 262 11.17 -11.88 -2.76
C HIS A 262 10.45 -10.74 -2.06
N PHE A 263 9.49 -10.10 -2.73
CA PHE A 263 8.84 -8.89 -2.24
C PHE A 263 7.31 -8.93 -2.26
N ASP A 264 6.72 -10.00 -2.79
CA ASP A 264 5.27 -10.13 -2.98
C ASP A 264 4.67 -8.98 -3.84
N VAL A 265 5.43 -8.52 -4.83
CA VAL A 265 5.04 -7.46 -5.77
C VAL A 265 4.66 -8.09 -7.10
N ASP A 266 3.50 -7.70 -7.63
CA ASP A 266 2.96 -8.12 -8.91
C ASP A 266 3.06 -6.99 -9.96
N CYS A 267 2.84 -7.32 -11.23
CA CYS A 267 2.82 -6.38 -12.35
C CYS A 267 4.17 -5.66 -12.60
N VAL A 268 5.27 -6.30 -12.27
CA VAL A 268 6.62 -5.74 -12.48
C VAL A 268 6.99 -5.71 -13.97
N ALA A 269 6.49 -6.64 -14.78
CA ALA A 269 6.64 -6.58 -16.23
C ALA A 269 6.08 -5.27 -16.82
N THR A 270 4.94 -4.78 -16.31
CA THR A 270 4.39 -3.47 -16.71
C THR A 270 5.31 -2.32 -16.31
N ALA A 271 5.99 -2.42 -15.18
CA ALA A 271 7.01 -1.45 -14.78
C ALA A 271 8.23 -1.49 -15.72
N CYS A 272 8.64 -2.68 -16.16
CA CYS A 272 9.71 -2.82 -17.15
C CYS A 272 9.32 -2.22 -18.51
N GLU A 273 8.08 -2.43 -18.97
CA GLU A 273 7.57 -1.77 -20.19
C GLU A 273 7.64 -0.24 -20.03
N TYR A 274 7.17 0.30 -18.92
CA TYR A 274 7.23 1.71 -18.61
C TYR A 274 8.68 2.25 -18.61
N LEU A 275 9.60 1.55 -17.93
CA LEU A 275 11.01 1.93 -17.89
C LEU A 275 11.68 1.89 -19.28
N SER A 276 11.28 0.94 -20.12
CA SER A 276 11.73 0.87 -21.51
C SER A 276 11.23 2.04 -22.34
N ASP A 277 9.96 2.43 -22.17
CA ASP A 277 9.38 3.61 -22.82
C ASP A 277 10.07 4.92 -22.37
N GLN A 278 10.59 4.95 -21.13
CA GLN A 278 11.40 6.06 -20.62
C GLN A 278 12.88 5.98 -21.03
N GLY A 279 13.31 4.93 -21.74
CA GLY A 279 14.70 4.73 -22.17
C GLY A 279 15.68 4.37 -21.04
N LEU A 280 15.17 3.92 -19.88
CA LEU A 280 16.00 3.54 -18.72
C LEU A 280 16.50 2.10 -18.80
N ILE A 281 15.80 1.24 -19.55
CA ILE A 281 16.19 -0.14 -19.85
C ILE A 281 15.88 -0.44 -21.32
N ALA A 282 16.46 -1.48 -21.88
CA ALA A 282 16.15 -1.90 -23.24
C ALA A 282 15.21 -3.10 -23.27
N ARG A 283 14.30 -3.05 -24.23
CA ARG A 283 13.39 -4.16 -24.56
C ARG A 283 14.07 -5.09 -25.55
N VAL A 284 14.09 -6.38 -25.25
CA VAL A 284 14.63 -7.45 -26.07
C VAL A 284 13.70 -8.65 -26.06
N SER A 285 14.05 -9.73 -26.72
CA SER A 285 13.34 -11.02 -26.63
C SER A 285 14.31 -12.14 -26.29
N LEU A 286 13.80 -13.17 -25.64
CA LEU A 286 14.50 -14.41 -25.32
C LEU A 286 13.70 -15.61 -25.79
N PRO A 287 14.37 -16.68 -26.31
CA PRO A 287 13.68 -17.90 -26.67
C PRO A 287 12.96 -18.53 -25.46
N ALA A 288 11.70 -18.83 -25.60
CA ALA A 288 10.89 -19.51 -24.58
C ALA A 288 10.16 -20.70 -25.16
N ARG A 289 9.78 -21.64 -24.29
CA ARG A 289 8.96 -22.79 -24.66
C ARG A 289 7.56 -22.64 -24.04
N LEU A 290 6.52 -22.87 -24.85
CA LEU A 290 5.14 -22.78 -24.37
C LEU A 290 4.80 -23.84 -23.31
N THR A 291 5.44 -25.01 -23.40
CA THR A 291 5.32 -26.09 -22.42
C THR A 291 6.65 -26.81 -22.26
N LYS A 292 6.82 -27.58 -21.18
CA LYS A 292 8.05 -28.36 -20.91
C LYS A 292 8.39 -29.35 -22.04
N VAL A 293 7.39 -29.80 -22.81
CA VAL A 293 7.54 -30.75 -23.89
C VAL A 293 7.36 -30.12 -25.28
N SER A 294 7.23 -28.82 -25.36
CA SER A 294 7.07 -28.10 -26.62
C SER A 294 8.36 -28.14 -27.43
N ASN A 295 8.24 -28.56 -28.72
CA ASN A 295 9.33 -28.49 -29.70
C ASN A 295 9.38 -27.14 -30.43
N VAL A 296 8.41 -26.26 -30.18
CA VAL A 296 8.32 -24.95 -30.80
C VAL A 296 8.89 -23.92 -29.82
N ALA A 297 9.92 -23.20 -30.23
CA ALA A 297 10.39 -22.02 -29.53
C ALA A 297 9.57 -20.81 -29.99
N VAL A 298 9.17 -20.00 -29.03
CA VAL A 298 8.56 -18.68 -29.24
C VAL A 298 9.47 -17.62 -28.58
N GLU A 299 9.25 -16.37 -28.94
CA GLU A 299 10.00 -15.27 -28.32
C GLU A 299 9.20 -14.69 -27.13
N GLU A 300 9.82 -14.72 -25.96
CA GLU A 300 9.27 -14.06 -24.76
C GLU A 300 9.86 -12.66 -24.65
N LEU A 301 9.03 -11.70 -24.26
CA LEU A 301 9.47 -10.35 -23.93
C LEU A 301 10.48 -10.39 -22.77
N ALA A 302 11.57 -9.67 -22.93
CA ALA A 302 12.64 -9.60 -21.95
C ALA A 302 13.20 -8.17 -21.88
N PHE A 303 13.91 -7.89 -20.80
CA PHE A 303 14.50 -6.59 -20.55
C PHE A 303 15.95 -6.71 -20.11
N VAL A 304 16.76 -5.71 -20.46
CA VAL A 304 18.17 -5.62 -20.07
C VAL A 304 18.52 -4.19 -19.70
N TYR A 305 19.33 -4.04 -18.68
CA TYR A 305 19.90 -2.75 -18.31
C TYR A 305 21.07 -2.40 -19.23
N GLN A 306 21.07 -1.18 -19.78
CA GLN A 306 22.10 -0.74 -20.74
C GLN A 306 22.95 0.43 -20.23
N GLY A 307 22.70 0.90 -19.01
CA GLY A 307 23.43 2.03 -18.43
C GLY A 307 24.63 1.63 -17.60
N ALA A 308 25.42 2.61 -17.14
CA ALA A 308 26.32 2.41 -16.02
C ALA A 308 25.48 2.08 -14.77
N PRO A 309 25.97 1.23 -13.81
CA PRO A 309 25.23 0.95 -12.60
C PRO A 309 24.82 2.26 -11.92
N PRO A 310 23.58 2.36 -11.41
CA PRO A 310 23.12 3.59 -10.76
C PRO A 310 24.04 3.91 -9.59
N ASP A 311 24.56 5.15 -9.54
CA ASP A 311 25.41 5.63 -8.46
C ASP A 311 24.76 5.38 -7.10
N GLU A 312 25.53 4.92 -6.12
CA GLU A 312 25.13 4.80 -4.73
C GLU A 312 24.86 6.22 -4.17
N PHE A 313 23.59 6.56 -3.98
CA PHE A 313 23.16 7.77 -3.28
C PHE A 313 22.73 7.45 -1.83
#